data_f0ffa514a89592d46956fccb125ea9bd
#
_entry.id   f0ffa514a89592d46956fccb125ea9bd
#
_cell.length_a   1.000
_cell.length_b   1.000
_cell.length_c   1.000
_cell.angle_alpha   90.00
_cell.angle_beta   90.00
_cell.angle_gamma   90.00
#
_symmetry.space_group_name_H-M   'P 1'
#
loop_
_entity.id
_entity.type
_entity.pdbx_description
1 polymer ?
#
loop_
_entity_poly.entity_id
_entity_poly.type
_entity_poly.pdbx_seq_one_letter_code
_entity_poly.pdbx_strand_id
1 'polypeptide(L)'
;ISLKNLPPIDGIILSHNHYDHLDENAVENLPGKENIQVFVPLGMKSFFTERGYAQVSELDWHESIEMDGLKLTALPAVHFSSRWLNDRNETLWCSWAIQSSSASCYFAGDTGYSPTLFREIGNSFRSFDMAIVPIGAYNPQNVMKAVHTNPEEAIQLANDIRADIIVPSHWGTIE
;
A
#
# COMPACT_ATOMS: atom_id res chain seq x y z
N ILE A 1 13.00 -6.13 12.60
CA ILE A 1 13.44 -4.88 13.26
C ILE A 1 12.64 -4.73 14.56
N SER A 2 13.30 -4.37 15.68
CA SER A 2 12.57 -4.09 16.92
C SER A 2 11.84 -2.76 16.79
N LEU A 3 10.57 -2.70 17.20
CA LEU A 3 9.77 -1.46 17.20
C LEU A 3 10.43 -0.32 17.99
N LYS A 4 11.21 -0.67 19.04
CA LYS A 4 11.97 0.32 19.86
C LYS A 4 13.11 1.01 19.10
N ASN A 5 13.53 0.46 17.97
CA ASN A 5 14.62 0.99 17.14
C ASN A 5 14.09 1.79 15.94
N LEU A 6 12.78 1.92 15.80
CA LEU A 6 12.18 2.76 14.78
C LEU A 6 12.36 4.23 15.15
N PRO A 7 12.56 5.13 14.17
CA PRO A 7 12.44 6.56 14.41
C PRO A 7 11.01 6.92 14.84
N PRO A 8 10.75 8.13 15.32
CA PRO A 8 9.39 8.62 15.49
C PRO A 8 8.60 8.46 14.18
N ILE A 9 7.37 7.98 14.28
CA ILE A 9 6.47 7.75 13.15
C ILE A 9 5.35 8.79 13.23
N ASP A 10 5.19 9.58 12.17
CA ASP A 10 4.16 10.61 12.07
C ASP A 10 2.90 10.07 11.37
N GLY A 11 3.08 9.16 10.42
CA GLY A 11 1.96 8.58 9.66
C GLY A 11 2.16 7.12 9.27
N ILE A 12 1.05 6.40 9.14
CA ILE A 12 0.98 5.04 8.62
C ILE A 12 0.01 5.03 7.44
N ILE A 13 0.43 4.44 6.33
CA ILE A 13 -0.45 4.06 5.23
C ILE A 13 -0.56 2.53 5.18
N LEU A 14 -1.76 2.02 4.99
CA LEU A 14 -2.02 0.60 4.82
C LEU A 14 -2.51 0.31 3.41
N SER A 15 -1.95 -0.68 2.73
CA SER A 15 -2.45 -1.13 1.43
C SER A 15 -3.67 -2.06 1.54
N HIS A 16 -3.60 -3.05 2.43
CA HIS A 16 -4.65 -4.05 2.66
C HIS A 16 -4.42 -4.83 3.96
N ASN A 17 -5.32 -5.75 4.29
CA ASN A 17 -5.38 -6.39 5.60
C ASN A 17 -4.69 -7.76 5.69
N HIS A 18 -3.96 -8.26 4.69
CA HIS A 18 -3.26 -9.54 4.79
C HIS A 18 -2.25 -9.55 5.95
N TYR A 19 -1.97 -10.72 6.51
CA TYR A 19 -1.14 -10.88 7.71
C TYR A 19 0.30 -10.39 7.56
N ASP A 20 0.87 -10.48 6.37
CA ASP A 20 2.22 -10.04 6.04
C ASP A 20 2.32 -8.52 5.77
N HIS A 21 1.19 -7.83 5.63
CA HIS A 21 1.11 -6.37 5.47
C HIS A 21 0.54 -5.66 6.71
N LEU A 22 -0.24 -6.34 7.51
CA LEU A 22 -0.85 -5.82 8.72
C LEU A 22 -0.49 -6.71 9.92
N ASP A 23 0.68 -6.47 10.51
CA ASP A 23 1.13 -7.12 11.72
C ASP A 23 0.42 -6.53 12.94
N GLU A 24 -0.49 -7.29 13.52
CA GLU A 24 -1.31 -6.90 14.67
C GLU A 24 -0.44 -6.56 15.88
N ASN A 25 0.59 -7.37 16.14
CA ASN A 25 1.50 -7.12 17.26
C ASN A 25 2.28 -5.79 17.07
N ALA A 26 2.70 -5.48 15.84
CA ALA A 26 3.34 -4.20 15.55
C ALA A 26 2.36 -3.03 15.78
N VAL A 27 1.14 -3.13 15.27
CA VAL A 27 0.11 -2.09 15.45
C VAL A 27 -0.23 -1.88 16.94
N GLU A 28 -0.36 -2.95 17.71
CA GLU A 28 -0.67 -2.85 19.15
C GLU A 28 0.44 -2.22 19.98
N ASN A 29 1.70 -2.44 19.62
CA ASN A 29 2.86 -2.10 20.43
C ASN A 29 3.71 -0.95 19.85
N LEU A 30 3.27 -0.29 18.77
CA LEU A 30 4.01 0.83 18.19
C LEU A 30 4.07 2.01 19.19
N PRO A 31 5.27 2.51 19.55
CA PRO A 31 5.40 3.62 20.47
C PRO A 31 4.78 4.91 19.93
N GLY A 32 4.06 5.66 20.76
CA GLY A 32 3.47 6.95 20.40
C GLY A 32 2.25 6.86 19.47
N LYS A 33 1.66 5.68 19.34
CA LYS A 33 0.56 5.39 18.41
C LYS A 33 -0.64 6.33 18.54
N GLU A 34 -0.87 6.89 19.71
CA GLU A 34 -1.96 7.86 19.97
C GLU A 34 -1.81 9.18 19.20
N ASN A 35 -0.58 9.49 18.74
CA ASN A 35 -0.26 10.70 17.97
C ASN A 35 -0.08 10.42 16.47
N ILE A 36 0.00 9.15 16.07
CA ILE A 36 0.22 8.75 14.68
C ILE A 36 -1.05 8.92 13.86
N GLN A 37 -0.95 9.56 12.71
CA GLN A 37 -2.03 9.62 11.73
C GLN A 37 -2.05 8.34 10.90
N VAL A 38 -3.22 7.72 10.74
CA VAL A 38 -3.35 6.44 10.02
C VAL A 38 -4.29 6.60 8.84
N PHE A 39 -3.85 6.18 7.67
CA PHE A 39 -4.59 6.23 6.42
C PHE A 39 -4.78 4.82 5.89
N VAL A 40 -6.03 4.40 5.78
CA VAL A 40 -6.41 3.01 5.48
C VAL A 40 -7.49 2.94 4.40
N PRO A 41 -7.58 1.83 3.66
CA PRO A 41 -8.73 1.59 2.80
C PRO A 41 -10.00 1.35 3.63
N LEU A 42 -11.16 1.53 3.01
CA LEU A 42 -12.47 1.36 3.63
C LEU A 42 -12.61 0.02 4.38
N GLY A 43 -13.25 0.07 5.55
CA GLY A 43 -13.49 -1.07 6.43
C GLY A 43 -12.37 -1.34 7.45
N MET A 44 -11.28 -0.54 7.45
CA MET A 44 -10.13 -0.77 8.32
C MET A 44 -10.03 0.17 9.53
N LYS A 45 -10.88 1.17 9.63
CA LYS A 45 -10.80 2.18 10.70
C LYS A 45 -10.95 1.57 12.10
N SER A 46 -11.92 0.69 12.30
CA SER A 46 -12.18 0.07 13.59
C SER A 46 -10.96 -0.73 14.10
N PHE A 47 -10.25 -1.42 13.19
CA PHE A 47 -9.04 -2.17 13.54
C PHE A 47 -8.00 -1.32 14.27
N PHE A 48 -7.78 -0.09 13.84
CA PHE A 48 -6.82 0.82 14.44
C PHE A 48 -7.39 1.58 15.64
N THR A 49 -8.64 2.07 15.58
CA THR A 49 -9.23 2.83 16.68
C THR A 49 -9.41 1.99 17.94
N GLU A 50 -9.78 0.72 17.81
CA GLU A 50 -9.88 -0.24 18.92
C GLU A 50 -8.51 -0.53 19.57
N ARG A 51 -7.40 -0.30 18.85
CA ARG A 51 -6.02 -0.44 19.34
C ARG A 51 -5.39 0.86 19.82
N GLY A 52 -6.18 1.93 19.94
CA GLY A 52 -5.78 3.18 20.58
C GLY A 52 -5.22 4.25 19.65
N TYR A 53 -5.38 4.11 18.34
CA TYR A 53 -5.07 5.18 17.38
C TYR A 53 -6.21 6.22 17.35
N ALA A 54 -5.88 7.49 17.63
CA ALA A 54 -6.88 8.56 17.72
C ALA A 54 -7.24 9.16 16.35
N GLN A 55 -6.31 9.13 15.40
CA GLN A 55 -6.42 9.80 14.11
C GLN A 55 -6.38 8.79 12.96
N VAL A 56 -7.55 8.22 12.62
CA VAL A 56 -7.67 7.20 11.56
C VAL A 56 -8.64 7.69 10.49
N SER A 57 -8.14 7.80 9.27
CA SER A 57 -8.90 8.17 8.08
C SER A 57 -9.04 6.99 7.13
N GLU A 58 -10.27 6.68 6.73
CA GLU A 58 -10.56 5.71 5.67
C GLU A 58 -10.75 6.43 4.34
N LEU A 59 -10.22 5.82 3.27
CA LEU A 59 -10.34 6.34 1.91
C LEU A 59 -10.86 5.24 0.98
N ASP A 60 -11.74 5.65 0.06
CA ASP A 60 -12.09 4.87 -1.13
C ASP A 60 -11.08 5.14 -2.25
N TRP A 61 -11.10 4.33 -3.30
CA TRP A 61 -10.28 4.56 -4.48
C TRP A 61 -10.54 5.95 -5.07
N HIS A 62 -9.46 6.63 -5.46
CA HIS A 62 -9.42 7.99 -5.99
C HIS A 62 -9.70 9.09 -4.97
N GLU A 63 -9.97 8.77 -3.72
CA GLU A 63 -10.05 9.76 -2.65
C GLU A 63 -8.65 10.19 -2.20
N SER A 64 -8.55 11.44 -1.78
CA SER A 64 -7.29 12.05 -1.35
C SER A 64 -7.46 12.75 -0.01
N ILE A 65 -6.39 12.80 0.77
CA ILE A 65 -6.30 13.52 2.03
C ILE A 65 -4.94 14.23 2.12
N GLU A 66 -4.91 15.33 2.84
CA GLU A 66 -3.67 16.09 3.12
C GLU A 66 -3.15 15.75 4.51
N MET A 67 -1.84 15.56 4.64
CA MET A 67 -1.11 15.36 5.89
C MET A 67 0.22 16.09 5.81
N ASP A 68 0.40 17.13 6.62
CA ASP A 68 1.68 17.86 6.80
C ASP A 68 2.40 18.22 5.48
N GLY A 69 1.64 18.68 4.49
CA GLY A 69 2.15 19.05 3.16
C GLY A 69 2.35 17.88 2.21
N LEU A 70 1.92 16.68 2.60
CA LEU A 70 1.79 15.52 1.72
C LEU A 70 0.33 15.36 1.30
N LYS A 71 0.10 15.12 0.02
CA LYS A 71 -1.18 14.65 -0.50
C LYS A 71 -1.09 13.13 -0.68
N LEU A 72 -1.94 12.42 0.03
CA LEU A 72 -2.09 10.96 -0.06
C LEU A 72 -3.35 10.66 -0.89
N THR A 73 -3.22 9.85 -1.93
CA THR A 73 -4.36 9.40 -2.74
C THR A 73 -4.40 7.89 -2.75
N ALA A 74 -5.53 7.32 -2.31
CA ALA A 74 -5.77 5.88 -2.45
C ALA A 74 -6.13 5.56 -3.90
N LEU A 75 -5.49 4.53 -4.47
CA LEU A 75 -5.67 4.14 -5.88
C LEU A 75 -6.00 2.65 -5.97
N PRO A 76 -6.70 2.22 -7.02
CA PRO A 76 -6.96 0.81 -7.23
C PRO A 76 -5.68 -0.03 -7.35
N ALA A 77 -5.76 -1.29 -6.90
CA ALA A 77 -4.76 -2.33 -7.13
C ALA A 77 -5.44 -3.62 -7.57
N VAL A 78 -4.73 -4.47 -8.27
CA VAL A 78 -5.23 -5.79 -8.73
C VAL A 78 -4.93 -6.81 -7.64
N HIS A 79 -5.71 -6.77 -6.58
CA HIS A 79 -5.51 -7.62 -5.41
C HIS A 79 -6.84 -7.95 -4.73
N PHE A 80 -6.81 -8.33 -3.46
CA PHE A 80 -7.96 -8.60 -2.63
C PHE A 80 -7.61 -8.39 -1.15
N SER A 81 -8.60 -8.42 -0.28
CA SER A 81 -8.43 -8.42 1.17
C SER A 81 -8.95 -9.70 1.79
N SER A 82 -8.31 -10.20 2.82
CA SER A 82 -8.78 -11.29 3.67
C SER A 82 -7.85 -11.49 4.88
N ARG A 83 -8.41 -11.81 6.06
CA ARG A 83 -7.67 -12.28 7.24
C ARG A 83 -8.21 -13.61 7.76
N TRP A 84 -9.46 -13.94 7.43
CA TRP A 84 -10.15 -15.16 7.87
C TRP A 84 -10.73 -15.92 6.67
N LEU A 85 -11.29 -17.10 6.94
CA LEU A 85 -11.81 -17.97 5.87
C LEU A 85 -13.05 -17.43 5.14
N ASN A 86 -13.73 -16.46 5.72
CA ASN A 86 -15.03 -15.97 5.25
C ASN A 86 -15.15 -14.45 5.15
N ASP A 87 -14.02 -13.72 5.22
CA ASP A 87 -13.98 -12.25 5.18
C ASP A 87 -13.40 -11.68 3.88
N ARG A 88 -13.31 -12.49 2.83
CA ARG A 88 -12.73 -12.06 1.56
C ARG A 88 -13.46 -10.85 0.99
N ASN A 89 -12.70 -9.78 0.74
CA ASN A 89 -13.16 -8.50 0.20
C ASN A 89 -14.20 -7.77 1.10
N GLU A 90 -14.25 -8.05 2.39
CA GLU A 90 -15.06 -7.27 3.34
C GLU A 90 -14.44 -5.91 3.65
N THR A 91 -13.13 -5.76 3.46
CA THR A 91 -12.44 -4.48 3.47
C THR A 91 -11.91 -4.14 2.08
N LEU A 92 -11.68 -2.88 1.80
CA LEU A 92 -11.05 -2.46 0.57
C LEU A 92 -9.53 -2.72 0.62
N TRP A 93 -8.87 -2.69 -0.52
CA TRP A 93 -7.41 -2.71 -0.72
C TRP A 93 -7.01 -1.60 -1.70
N CYS A 94 -5.82 -1.08 -1.58
CA CYS A 94 -5.38 0.03 -2.43
C CYS A 94 -3.85 0.07 -2.60
N SER A 95 -3.42 0.77 -3.63
CA SER A 95 -2.10 1.37 -3.74
C SER A 95 -2.17 2.85 -3.34
N TRP A 96 -1.03 3.51 -3.16
CA TRP A 96 -0.97 4.90 -2.73
C TRP A 96 -0.12 5.75 -3.65
N ALA A 97 -0.65 6.91 -4.05
CA ALA A 97 0.15 8.01 -4.55
C ALA A 97 0.42 8.99 -3.40
N ILE A 98 1.69 9.25 -3.14
CA ILE A 98 2.18 10.14 -2.08
C ILE A 98 2.90 11.30 -2.77
N GLN A 99 2.39 12.51 -2.63
CA GLN A 99 2.91 13.68 -3.32
C GLN A 99 3.20 14.81 -2.34
N SER A 100 4.37 15.43 -2.48
CA SER A 100 4.71 16.71 -1.88
C SER A 100 4.81 17.79 -2.95
N SER A 101 5.21 19.00 -2.57
CA SER A 101 5.50 20.07 -3.53
C SER A 101 6.73 19.79 -4.42
N SER A 102 7.60 18.86 -4.02
CA SER A 102 8.90 18.62 -4.68
C SER A 102 9.18 17.18 -5.04
N ALA A 103 8.41 16.22 -4.54
CA ALA A 103 8.64 14.80 -4.78
C ALA A 103 7.33 14.00 -4.76
N SER A 104 7.33 12.87 -5.48
CA SER A 104 6.20 11.96 -5.57
C SER A 104 6.65 10.51 -5.49
N CYS A 105 5.89 9.70 -4.76
CA CYS A 105 6.14 8.28 -4.61
C CYS A 105 4.85 7.50 -4.89
N TYR A 106 4.97 6.40 -5.62
CA TYR A 106 3.91 5.41 -5.77
C TYR A 106 4.26 4.19 -4.91
N PHE A 107 3.37 3.81 -4.02
CA PHE A 107 3.46 2.58 -3.23
C PHE A 107 2.38 1.60 -3.71
N ALA A 108 2.80 0.53 -4.36
CA ALA A 108 1.88 -0.42 -4.98
C ALA A 108 1.10 -1.26 -3.95
N GLY A 109 1.68 -1.53 -2.77
CA GLY A 109 1.22 -2.63 -1.93
C GLY A 109 1.40 -3.95 -2.68
N ASP A 110 0.44 -4.87 -2.56
CA ASP A 110 0.37 -6.05 -3.40
C ASP A 110 -0.55 -5.84 -4.59
N THR A 111 -0.13 -6.33 -5.74
CA THR A 111 -0.90 -6.21 -6.98
C THR A 111 -0.46 -7.20 -8.05
N GLY A 112 -1.40 -7.71 -8.82
CA GLY A 112 -1.13 -8.25 -10.15
C GLY A 112 -0.95 -7.14 -11.18
N TYR A 113 -0.45 -7.48 -12.37
CA TYR A 113 -0.26 -6.50 -13.44
C TYR A 113 -1.52 -6.34 -14.31
N SER A 114 -1.94 -5.09 -14.49
CA SER A 114 -3.00 -4.68 -15.43
C SER A 114 -2.54 -3.47 -16.23
N PRO A 115 -2.23 -3.62 -17.53
CA PRO A 115 -1.75 -2.50 -18.35
C PRO A 115 -2.79 -1.37 -18.47
N THR A 116 -4.08 -1.68 -18.43
CA THR A 116 -5.14 -0.67 -18.47
C THR A 116 -5.11 0.18 -17.21
N LEU A 117 -5.14 -0.45 -16.04
CA LEU A 117 -5.14 0.24 -14.75
C LEU A 117 -3.90 1.13 -14.58
N PHE A 118 -2.70 0.58 -14.82
CA PHE A 118 -1.48 1.35 -14.55
C PHE A 118 -1.24 2.48 -15.54
N ARG A 119 -1.69 2.35 -16.79
CA ARG A 119 -1.71 3.47 -17.74
C ARG A 119 -2.73 4.55 -17.35
N GLU A 120 -3.88 4.18 -16.83
CA GLU A 120 -4.86 5.14 -16.28
C GLU A 120 -4.26 5.91 -15.11
N ILE A 121 -3.59 5.23 -14.17
CA ILE A 121 -2.84 5.88 -13.09
C ILE A 121 -1.77 6.80 -13.66
N GLY A 122 -0.91 6.32 -14.57
CA GLY A 122 0.12 7.14 -15.21
C GLY A 122 -0.41 8.34 -16.02
N ASN A 123 -1.64 8.28 -16.51
CA ASN A 123 -2.29 9.41 -17.18
C ASN A 123 -2.92 10.41 -16.19
N SER A 124 -3.31 9.94 -15.00
CA SER A 124 -3.89 10.78 -13.94
C SER A 124 -2.83 11.56 -13.16
N PHE A 125 -1.59 11.08 -13.16
CA PHE A 125 -0.43 11.70 -12.52
C PHE A 125 0.61 12.06 -13.59
N ARG A 126 1.37 13.14 -13.39
CA ARG A 126 2.38 13.56 -14.37
C ARG A 126 3.49 12.51 -14.51
N SER A 127 4.05 12.10 -13.39
CA SER A 127 5.07 11.06 -13.21
C SER A 127 5.24 10.80 -11.70
N PHE A 128 5.99 9.77 -11.37
CA PHE A 128 6.45 9.53 -10.01
C PHE A 128 7.98 9.52 -9.98
N ASP A 129 8.58 10.20 -9.02
CA ASP A 129 10.04 10.14 -8.83
C ASP A 129 10.48 8.75 -8.40
N MET A 130 9.61 8.04 -7.65
CA MET A 130 9.88 6.69 -7.18
C MET A 130 8.61 5.83 -7.15
N ALA A 131 8.77 4.54 -7.46
CA ALA A 131 7.74 3.52 -7.24
C ALA A 131 8.29 2.37 -6.38
N ILE A 132 7.58 2.03 -5.32
CA ILE A 132 7.81 0.83 -4.52
C ILE A 132 6.86 -0.25 -5.03
N VAL A 133 7.40 -1.31 -5.65
CA VAL A 133 6.63 -2.30 -6.42
C VAL A 133 6.97 -3.72 -5.98
N PRO A 134 5.96 -4.60 -5.76
CA PRO A 134 6.21 -5.97 -5.34
C PRO A 134 6.84 -6.79 -6.46
N ILE A 135 7.80 -7.66 -6.10
CA ILE A 135 8.48 -8.59 -7.00
C ILE A 135 8.51 -10.02 -6.44
N GLY A 136 7.76 -10.32 -5.39
CA GLY A 136 7.71 -11.63 -4.73
C GLY A 136 6.33 -12.27 -4.76
N ALA A 137 6.23 -13.48 -4.20
CA ALA A 137 5.01 -14.29 -4.12
C ALA A 137 4.32 -14.54 -5.47
N TYR A 138 5.04 -14.54 -6.58
CA TYR A 138 4.48 -14.74 -7.92
C TYR A 138 4.45 -16.20 -8.38
N ASN A 139 4.99 -17.14 -7.60
CA ASN A 139 4.96 -18.57 -7.89
C ASN A 139 3.89 -19.32 -7.08
N PRO A 140 3.20 -20.32 -7.67
CA PRO A 140 3.21 -20.69 -9.09
C PRO A 140 2.48 -19.66 -9.97
N GLN A 141 3.09 -19.22 -11.05
CA GLN A 141 2.60 -18.11 -11.90
C GLN A 141 1.18 -18.32 -12.45
N ASN A 142 0.79 -19.56 -12.75
CA ASN A 142 -0.57 -19.85 -13.25
C ASN A 142 -1.70 -19.51 -12.26
N VAL A 143 -1.37 -19.33 -10.98
CA VAL A 143 -2.31 -18.94 -9.92
C VAL A 143 -2.02 -17.51 -9.45
N MET A 144 -0.77 -17.24 -9.12
CA MET A 144 -0.37 -16.02 -8.41
C MET A 144 -0.34 -14.76 -9.29
N LYS A 145 -0.10 -14.88 -10.59
CA LYS A 145 -0.06 -13.73 -11.51
C LYS A 145 -1.35 -12.90 -11.54
N ALA A 146 -2.46 -13.46 -11.08
CA ALA A 146 -3.73 -12.74 -11.01
C ALA A 146 -3.73 -11.65 -9.92
N VAL A 147 -2.82 -11.77 -8.94
CA VAL A 147 -2.80 -10.92 -7.73
C VAL A 147 -1.39 -10.48 -7.32
N HIS A 148 -0.33 -11.00 -7.96
CA HIS A 148 1.06 -10.63 -7.72
C HIS A 148 1.82 -10.43 -9.03
N THR A 149 2.63 -9.38 -9.09
CA THR A 149 3.56 -9.13 -10.20
C THR A 149 4.83 -9.95 -10.05
N ASN A 150 5.34 -10.47 -11.17
CA ASN A 150 6.74 -10.93 -11.26
C ASN A 150 7.67 -9.73 -11.53
N PRO A 151 9.01 -9.91 -11.48
CA PRO A 151 9.96 -8.81 -11.70
C PRO A 151 9.80 -8.08 -13.05
N GLU A 152 9.48 -8.78 -14.12
CA GLU A 152 9.27 -8.20 -15.45
C GLU A 152 7.98 -7.35 -15.48
N GLU A 153 6.91 -7.84 -14.89
CA GLU A 153 5.64 -7.12 -14.76
C GLU A 153 5.77 -5.91 -13.84
N ALA A 154 6.60 -5.99 -12.78
CA ALA A 154 6.91 -4.85 -11.91
C ALA A 154 7.60 -3.71 -12.67
N ILE A 155 8.53 -4.04 -13.58
CA ILE A 155 9.15 -3.05 -14.47
C ILE A 155 8.12 -2.44 -15.43
N GLN A 156 7.23 -3.26 -16.00
CA GLN A 156 6.18 -2.77 -16.88
C GLN A 156 5.21 -1.84 -16.15
N LEU A 157 4.82 -2.21 -14.91
CA LEU A 157 4.00 -1.38 -14.05
C LEU A 157 4.65 0.00 -13.84
N ALA A 158 5.92 0.01 -13.43
CA ALA A 158 6.64 1.26 -13.17
C ALA A 158 6.75 2.14 -14.42
N ASN A 159 6.96 1.54 -15.59
CA ASN A 159 6.97 2.27 -16.87
C ASN A 159 5.58 2.84 -17.20
N ASP A 160 4.51 2.06 -17.01
CA ASP A 160 3.14 2.51 -17.30
C ASP A 160 2.70 3.68 -16.40
N ILE A 161 3.13 3.70 -15.13
CA ILE A 161 2.90 4.84 -14.22
C ILE A 161 3.92 5.97 -14.37
N ARG A 162 4.93 5.81 -15.22
CA ARG A 162 6.01 6.78 -15.47
C ARG A 162 6.86 7.07 -14.23
N ALA A 163 7.30 6.04 -13.52
CA ALA A 163 8.20 6.18 -12.40
C ALA A 163 9.67 6.22 -12.86
N ASP A 164 10.45 7.16 -12.32
CA ASP A 164 11.87 7.33 -12.65
C ASP A 164 12.75 6.29 -11.94
N ILE A 165 12.40 5.94 -10.69
CA ILE A 165 13.14 4.98 -9.86
C ILE A 165 12.20 3.86 -9.42
N ILE A 166 12.67 2.61 -9.49
CA ILE A 166 11.96 1.43 -8.99
C ILE A 166 12.66 0.93 -7.74
N VAL A 167 11.91 0.78 -6.66
CA VAL A 167 12.34 0.13 -5.42
C VAL A 167 11.58 -1.20 -5.30
N PRO A 168 12.26 -2.35 -5.42
CA PRO A 168 11.60 -3.64 -5.29
C PRO A 168 11.21 -3.92 -3.84
N SER A 169 9.99 -4.42 -3.64
CA SER A 169 9.44 -4.84 -2.36
C SER A 169 8.91 -6.28 -2.42
N HIS A 170 8.43 -6.78 -1.30
CA HIS A 170 7.75 -8.07 -1.18
C HIS A 170 8.56 -9.26 -1.72
N TRP A 171 9.85 -9.35 -1.33
CA TRP A 171 10.76 -10.41 -1.77
C TRP A 171 11.59 -10.96 -0.60
N GLY A 172 12.08 -12.20 -0.77
CA GLY A 172 13.03 -12.83 0.16
C GLY A 172 12.40 -13.45 1.41
N THR A 173 11.10 -13.35 1.62
CA THR A 173 10.38 -13.97 2.74
C THR A 173 9.38 -15.01 2.24
N ILE A 174 8.65 -14.70 1.18
CA ILE A 174 7.71 -15.59 0.51
C ILE A 174 8.22 -15.77 -0.93
N GLU A 175 8.44 -17.03 -1.32
CA GLU A 175 8.91 -17.43 -2.66
C GLU A 175 7.73 -17.84 -3.55
#